data_996fdb00ba2cd23222d4d97b1b48ca92
#
_entry.id   996fdb00ba2cd23222d4d97b1b48ca92
#
_cell.length_a   1.000
_cell.length_b   1.000
_cell.length_c   1.000
_cell.angle_alpha   90.00
_cell.angle_beta   90.00
_cell.angle_gamma   90.00
#
_symmetry.space_group_name_H-M   'P 1'
#
loop_
_entity.id
_entity.type
_entity.pdbx_description
1 polymer ?
#
loop_
_entity_poly.entity_id
_entity_poly.type
_entity_poly.pdbx_seq_one_letter_code
_entity_poly.pdbx_strand_id
1 'polypeptide(L)'
;MLLAAGRGERMGALTAEQPKPLLDVGGESLIARHLRRLTAAGFHDVVVNLSYRGAQIRAALGDGERFGLRIRYSEEGEPPLETAGGIIHALPLLGDAPFLLVNADVVTDLDFAAWRREQPQSALLLVPNPDHNPAGDFGLDARGRITARPPLLTYGGIATLDPALFAGFAPGRRPLKPVLDAAVAAGALRGVRYEGLWADVGTPERLARAREMLAARAE
;
A
#
# COMPACT_ATOMS: atom_id res chain seq x y z
N MET A 1 -6.54 0.82 4.66
CA MET A 1 -6.50 1.87 3.63
C MET A 1 -5.81 1.34 2.40
N LEU A 2 -6.36 1.57 1.19
CA LEU A 2 -5.70 1.31 -0.09
C LEU A 2 -5.27 2.64 -0.71
N LEU A 3 -3.99 2.76 -1.07
CA LEU A 3 -3.43 3.96 -1.69
C LEU A 3 -3.60 3.89 -3.22
N ALA A 4 -4.50 4.69 -3.75
CA ALA A 4 -4.91 4.67 -5.15
C ALA A 4 -4.83 6.04 -5.88
N ALA A 5 -4.40 7.12 -5.19
CA ALA A 5 -4.39 8.48 -5.72
C ALA A 5 -3.26 8.79 -6.71
N GLY A 6 -2.27 7.90 -6.88
CA GLY A 6 -1.09 8.14 -7.71
C GLY A 6 -1.41 8.18 -9.21
N ARG A 7 -0.78 9.12 -9.94
CA ARG A 7 -0.97 9.28 -11.41
C ARG A 7 -0.44 8.10 -12.24
N GLY A 8 0.56 7.37 -11.73
CA GLY A 8 1.17 6.26 -12.46
C GLY A 8 1.93 6.69 -13.72
N GLU A 9 2.58 7.86 -13.73
CA GLU A 9 3.22 8.47 -14.90
C GLU A 9 4.19 7.54 -15.64
N ARG A 10 4.93 6.69 -14.89
CA ARG A 10 5.87 5.72 -15.46
C ARG A 10 5.20 4.57 -16.24
N MET A 11 3.88 4.45 -16.17
CA MET A 11 3.11 3.47 -16.94
C MET A 11 2.83 3.95 -18.38
N GLY A 12 3.10 5.22 -18.70
CA GLY A 12 2.94 5.78 -20.02
C GLY A 12 1.49 5.64 -20.56
N ALA A 13 1.37 5.12 -21.75
CA ALA A 13 0.07 4.97 -22.43
C ALA A 13 -0.95 4.13 -21.65
N LEU A 14 -0.51 3.19 -20.82
CA LEU A 14 -1.41 2.32 -20.03
C LEU A 14 -2.23 3.10 -19.01
N THR A 15 -1.74 4.25 -18.55
CA THR A 15 -2.46 5.11 -17.59
C THR A 15 -2.99 6.40 -18.20
N ALA A 16 -2.86 6.58 -19.52
CA ALA A 16 -3.40 7.74 -20.21
C ALA A 16 -4.94 7.82 -20.12
N GLU A 17 -5.62 6.68 -20.17
CA GLU A 17 -7.09 6.61 -20.16
C GLU A 17 -7.67 5.92 -18.92
N GLN A 18 -6.86 5.13 -18.21
CA GLN A 18 -7.27 4.33 -17.05
C GLN A 18 -6.31 4.55 -15.90
N PRO A 19 -6.79 4.77 -14.65
CA PRO A 19 -5.90 4.89 -13.49
C PRO A 19 -5.21 3.56 -13.18
N LYS A 20 -3.94 3.62 -12.76
CA LYS A 20 -3.11 2.44 -12.49
C LYS A 20 -3.78 1.36 -11.62
N PRO A 21 -4.51 1.68 -10.53
CA PRO A 21 -5.19 0.67 -9.72
C PRO A 21 -6.23 -0.19 -10.47
N LEU A 22 -6.72 0.28 -11.62
CA LEU A 22 -7.67 -0.44 -12.45
C LEU A 22 -7.01 -1.31 -13.54
N LEU A 23 -5.69 -1.26 -13.70
CA LEU A 23 -4.99 -2.12 -14.67
C LEU A 23 -5.19 -3.59 -14.30
N ASP A 24 -5.46 -4.41 -15.32
CA ASP A 24 -5.62 -5.85 -15.17
C ASP A 24 -4.31 -6.54 -14.78
N VAL A 25 -4.39 -7.45 -13.83
CA VAL A 25 -3.31 -8.33 -13.41
C VAL A 25 -3.86 -9.73 -13.13
N GLY A 26 -3.83 -10.59 -14.15
CA GLY A 26 -4.31 -11.97 -14.03
C GLY A 26 -5.84 -12.10 -14.00
N GLY A 27 -6.55 -11.32 -14.84
CA GLY A 27 -8.01 -11.41 -15.03
C GLY A 27 -8.84 -10.52 -14.11
N GLU A 28 -8.19 -9.74 -13.22
CA GLU A 28 -8.86 -8.74 -12.39
C GLU A 28 -7.97 -7.50 -12.21
N SER A 29 -8.56 -6.37 -11.82
CA SER A 29 -7.77 -5.15 -11.57
C SER A 29 -6.94 -5.28 -10.29
N LEU A 30 -5.78 -4.58 -10.26
CA LEU A 30 -4.88 -4.54 -9.09
C LEU A 30 -5.66 -4.26 -7.79
N ILE A 31 -6.52 -3.25 -7.78
CA ILE A 31 -7.27 -2.86 -6.59
C ILE A 31 -8.38 -3.87 -6.24
N ALA A 32 -9.07 -4.47 -7.22
CA ALA A 32 -10.08 -5.49 -6.97
C ALA A 32 -9.47 -6.73 -6.32
N ARG A 33 -8.28 -7.13 -6.76
CA ARG A 33 -7.49 -8.21 -6.15
C ARG A 33 -7.25 -7.95 -4.66
N HIS A 34 -6.84 -6.73 -4.29
CA HIS A 34 -6.66 -6.39 -2.88
C HIS A 34 -7.98 -6.46 -2.11
N LEU A 35 -9.07 -5.90 -2.64
CA LEU A 35 -10.36 -5.92 -1.96
C LEU A 35 -10.84 -7.34 -1.66
N ARG A 36 -10.76 -8.28 -2.64
CA ARG A 36 -11.11 -9.69 -2.41
C ARG A 36 -10.26 -10.33 -1.32
N ARG A 37 -8.95 -10.09 -1.35
CA ARG A 37 -8.03 -10.67 -0.36
C ARG A 37 -8.20 -10.08 1.03
N LEU A 38 -8.52 -8.79 1.12
CA LEU A 38 -8.85 -8.13 2.39
C LEU A 38 -10.16 -8.68 2.97
N THR A 39 -11.19 -8.87 2.15
CA THR A 39 -12.45 -9.50 2.58
C THR A 39 -12.20 -10.92 3.08
N ALA A 40 -11.46 -11.74 2.35
CA ALA A 40 -11.08 -13.09 2.78
C ALA A 40 -10.30 -13.11 4.10
N ALA A 41 -9.57 -12.04 4.41
CA ALA A 41 -8.85 -11.84 5.68
C ALA A 41 -9.70 -11.21 6.79
N GLY A 42 -11.00 -11.03 6.58
CA GLY A 42 -11.95 -10.50 7.58
C GLY A 42 -11.90 -8.97 7.76
N PHE A 43 -11.42 -8.22 6.76
CA PHE A 43 -11.60 -6.77 6.73
C PHE A 43 -12.95 -6.43 6.11
N HIS A 44 -13.74 -5.58 6.77
CA HIS A 44 -15.08 -5.19 6.34
C HIS A 44 -15.16 -3.71 5.93
N ASP A 45 -14.25 -2.88 6.40
CA ASP A 45 -14.17 -1.45 6.10
C ASP A 45 -12.86 -1.12 5.41
N VAL A 46 -12.93 -0.46 4.27
CA VAL A 46 -11.77 -0.02 3.50
C VAL A 46 -11.90 1.46 3.14
N VAL A 47 -10.84 2.22 3.38
CA VAL A 47 -10.71 3.58 2.88
C VAL A 47 -9.83 3.56 1.64
N VAL A 48 -10.30 4.17 0.54
CA VAL A 48 -9.55 4.32 -0.72
C VAL A 48 -9.33 5.81 -0.96
N ASN A 49 -8.07 6.26 -1.06
CA ASN A 49 -7.80 7.64 -1.42
C ASN A 49 -7.86 7.84 -2.93
N LEU A 50 -8.42 8.95 -3.35
CA LEU A 50 -8.66 9.28 -4.74
C LEU A 50 -8.07 10.65 -5.10
N SER A 51 -7.44 10.73 -6.28
CA SER A 51 -7.05 11.97 -6.95
C SER A 51 -7.16 11.77 -8.46
N TYR A 52 -6.06 11.47 -9.14
CA TYR A 52 -6.05 11.28 -10.60
C TYR A 52 -7.06 10.21 -11.04
N ARG A 53 -8.03 10.62 -11.88
CA ARG A 53 -9.11 9.76 -12.39
C ARG A 53 -9.90 9.02 -11.29
N GLY A 54 -10.03 9.61 -10.10
CA GLY A 54 -10.72 9.01 -8.97
C GLY A 54 -12.16 8.60 -9.28
N ALA A 55 -12.86 9.36 -10.14
CA ALA A 55 -14.21 9.01 -10.57
C ALA A 55 -14.29 7.64 -11.26
N GLN A 56 -13.27 7.25 -12.04
CA GLN A 56 -13.24 5.92 -12.67
C GLN A 56 -13.05 4.82 -11.62
N ILE A 57 -12.19 5.04 -10.60
CA ILE A 57 -12.01 4.10 -9.49
C ILE A 57 -13.33 3.94 -8.74
N ARG A 58 -13.98 5.06 -8.38
CA ARG A 58 -15.28 5.02 -7.70
C ARG A 58 -16.35 4.29 -8.52
N ALA A 59 -16.47 4.58 -9.82
CA ALA A 59 -17.41 3.90 -10.70
C ALA A 59 -17.14 2.40 -10.82
N ALA A 60 -15.85 2.01 -10.85
CA ALA A 60 -15.44 0.62 -10.93
C ALA A 60 -15.64 -0.16 -9.63
N LEU A 61 -15.55 0.44 -8.47
CA LEU A 61 -15.60 -0.26 -7.18
C LEU A 61 -16.97 -0.14 -6.47
N GLY A 62 -17.73 0.93 -6.75
CA GLY A 62 -18.99 1.22 -6.05
C GLY A 62 -18.78 1.49 -4.57
N ASP A 63 -19.71 1.05 -3.76
CA ASP A 63 -19.64 1.09 -2.29
C ASP A 63 -18.90 -0.10 -1.65
N GLY A 64 -18.48 -1.07 -2.47
CA GLY A 64 -17.77 -2.26 -2.04
C GLY A 64 -18.64 -3.48 -1.79
N GLU A 65 -19.97 -3.39 -1.85
CA GLU A 65 -20.90 -4.51 -1.57
C GLU A 65 -20.56 -5.75 -2.40
N ARG A 66 -20.25 -5.60 -3.69
CA ARG A 66 -19.87 -6.72 -4.56
C ARG A 66 -18.58 -7.46 -4.13
N PHE A 67 -17.77 -6.86 -3.26
CA PHE A 67 -16.57 -7.46 -2.67
C PHE A 67 -16.83 -7.98 -1.25
N GLY A 68 -18.04 -7.81 -0.70
CA GLY A 68 -18.39 -8.20 0.66
C GLY A 68 -17.79 -7.26 1.72
N LEU A 69 -17.53 -5.99 1.39
CA LEU A 69 -17.00 -4.98 2.30
C LEU A 69 -17.62 -3.59 2.00
N ARG A 70 -17.34 -2.63 2.85
CA ARG A 70 -17.75 -1.22 2.67
C ARG A 70 -16.56 -0.37 2.30
N ILE A 71 -16.67 0.39 1.20
CA ILE A 71 -15.65 1.33 0.77
C ILE A 71 -16.07 2.75 1.15
N ARG A 72 -15.17 3.48 1.82
CA ARG A 72 -15.23 4.93 1.99
C ARG A 72 -14.13 5.57 1.18
N TYR A 73 -14.41 6.69 0.54
CA TYR A 73 -13.47 7.38 -0.32
C TYR A 73 -12.95 8.66 0.32
N SER A 74 -11.62 8.84 0.27
CA SER A 74 -10.93 10.05 0.71
C SER A 74 -10.48 10.83 -0.52
N GLU A 75 -11.16 11.91 -0.85
CA GLU A 75 -10.89 12.75 -2.03
C GLU A 75 -9.76 13.75 -1.71
N GLU A 76 -8.61 13.60 -2.36
CA GLU A 76 -7.44 14.48 -2.11
C GLU A 76 -7.44 15.76 -2.97
N GLY A 77 -8.20 15.77 -4.05
CA GLY A 77 -8.10 16.81 -5.08
C GLY A 77 -6.86 16.65 -5.95
N GLU A 78 -6.51 17.70 -6.71
CA GLU A 78 -5.30 17.77 -7.53
C GLU A 78 -4.47 19.01 -7.18
N PRO A 79 -3.14 18.86 -7.05
CA PRO A 79 -2.34 17.65 -7.15
C PRO A 79 -2.52 16.71 -5.96
N PRO A 80 -2.18 15.38 -6.11
CA PRO A 80 -2.27 14.42 -5.00
C PRO A 80 -1.35 14.82 -3.84
N LEU A 81 -1.78 14.46 -2.62
CA LEU A 81 -1.14 14.89 -1.36
C LEU A 81 0.13 14.09 -1.01
N GLU A 82 0.58 13.19 -1.85
CA GLU A 82 1.60 12.19 -1.53
C GLU A 82 1.12 11.24 -0.39
N THR A 83 1.95 10.24 -0.05
CA THR A 83 1.46 9.14 0.80
C THR A 83 1.06 9.59 2.20
N ALA A 84 1.93 10.32 2.92
CA ALA A 84 1.58 10.74 4.28
C ALA A 84 0.49 11.81 4.28
N GLY A 85 0.50 12.74 3.31
CA GLY A 85 -0.55 13.74 3.17
C GLY A 85 -1.92 13.10 2.94
N GLY A 86 -2.00 12.09 2.06
CA GLY A 86 -3.21 11.31 1.80
C GLY A 86 -3.68 10.53 3.04
N ILE A 87 -2.76 9.95 3.82
CA ILE A 87 -3.10 9.29 5.09
C ILE A 87 -3.66 10.31 6.09
N ILE A 88 -2.98 11.43 6.32
CA ILE A 88 -3.43 12.48 7.25
C ILE A 88 -4.82 12.98 6.86
N HIS A 89 -5.06 13.20 5.56
CA HIS A 89 -6.37 13.60 5.05
C HIS A 89 -7.46 12.54 5.29
N ALA A 90 -7.09 11.26 5.26
CA ALA A 90 -8.01 10.14 5.47
C ALA A 90 -8.21 9.76 6.96
N LEU A 91 -7.43 10.28 7.92
CA LEU A 91 -7.54 9.92 9.34
C LEU A 91 -8.97 10.01 9.90
N PRO A 92 -9.80 11.02 9.57
CA PRO A 92 -11.19 11.08 10.02
C PRO A 92 -12.05 9.88 9.56
N LEU A 93 -11.66 9.23 8.48
CA LEU A 93 -12.31 8.02 7.97
C LEU A 93 -11.68 6.75 8.52
N LEU A 94 -10.40 6.76 8.90
CA LEU A 94 -9.67 5.59 9.41
C LEU A 94 -9.97 5.32 10.89
N GLY A 95 -10.24 6.36 11.67
CA GLY A 95 -10.45 6.28 13.11
C GLY A 95 -9.13 6.25 13.90
N ASP A 96 -9.21 5.91 15.19
CA ASP A 96 -8.11 6.06 16.14
C ASP A 96 -7.33 4.74 16.38
N ALA A 97 -7.78 3.63 15.82
CA ALA A 97 -7.08 2.34 15.94
C ALA A 97 -6.03 2.15 14.84
N PRO A 98 -4.97 1.35 15.09
CA PRO A 98 -4.03 0.98 14.05
C PRO A 98 -4.75 0.39 12.83
N PHE A 99 -4.32 0.80 11.64
CA PHE A 99 -4.91 0.41 10.37
C PHE A 99 -3.89 -0.22 9.43
N LEU A 100 -4.37 -1.16 8.60
CA LEU A 100 -3.58 -1.72 7.51
C LEU A 100 -3.51 -0.71 6.34
N LEU A 101 -2.31 -0.37 5.92
CA LEU A 101 -2.02 0.40 4.70
C LEU A 101 -1.50 -0.54 3.63
N VAL A 102 -2.04 -0.43 2.41
CA VAL A 102 -1.56 -1.19 1.25
C VAL A 102 -1.49 -0.28 0.03
N ASN A 103 -0.36 -0.26 -0.64
CA ASN A 103 -0.23 0.36 -1.95
C ASN A 103 -1.02 -0.46 -2.99
N ALA A 104 -1.96 0.17 -3.69
CA ALA A 104 -2.82 -0.52 -4.66
C ALA A 104 -2.06 -1.11 -5.87
N ASP A 105 -0.80 -0.72 -6.07
CA ASP A 105 0.07 -1.22 -7.14
C ASP A 105 0.97 -2.39 -6.74
N VAL A 106 0.84 -2.91 -5.54
CA VAL A 106 1.58 -4.09 -5.07
C VAL A 106 0.83 -5.37 -5.44
N VAL A 107 1.53 -6.34 -5.99
CA VAL A 107 1.07 -7.72 -6.15
C VAL A 107 1.82 -8.58 -5.14
N THR A 108 1.08 -9.34 -4.31
CA THR A 108 1.69 -10.16 -3.26
C THR A 108 0.81 -11.38 -2.94
N ASP A 109 1.38 -12.40 -2.34
CA ASP A 109 0.66 -13.54 -1.75
C ASP A 109 0.63 -13.47 -0.20
N LEU A 110 0.99 -12.32 0.39
CA LEU A 110 0.96 -12.11 1.84
C LEU A 110 -0.39 -12.54 2.45
N ASP A 111 -0.37 -13.39 3.45
CA ASP A 111 -1.57 -13.71 4.24
C ASP A 111 -1.96 -12.50 5.11
N PHE A 112 -2.93 -11.72 4.64
CA PHE A 112 -3.42 -10.55 5.39
C PHE A 112 -4.12 -10.92 6.70
N ALA A 113 -4.68 -12.14 6.83
CA ALA A 113 -5.28 -12.59 8.09
C ALA A 113 -4.18 -12.88 9.14
N ALA A 114 -3.11 -13.55 8.74
CA ALA A 114 -1.95 -13.75 9.59
C ALA A 114 -1.28 -12.41 9.93
N TRP A 115 -1.08 -11.52 8.95
CA TRP A 115 -0.52 -10.18 9.18
C TRP A 115 -1.33 -9.40 10.23
N ARG A 116 -2.66 -9.33 10.09
CA ARG A 116 -3.55 -8.64 11.04
C ARG A 116 -3.42 -9.18 12.46
N ARG A 117 -3.30 -10.50 12.61
CA ARG A 117 -3.18 -11.16 13.92
C ARG A 117 -1.81 -10.94 14.55
N GLU A 118 -0.75 -10.99 13.75
CA GLU A 118 0.64 -10.98 14.22
C GLU A 118 1.24 -9.58 14.33
N GLN A 119 0.69 -8.61 13.58
CA GLN A 119 1.15 -7.22 13.56
C GLN A 119 0.05 -6.24 14.01
N PRO A 120 -0.41 -6.32 15.27
CA PRO A 120 -1.45 -5.44 15.79
C PRO A 120 -0.96 -4.01 16.06
N GLN A 121 0.35 -3.78 16.04
CA GLN A 121 1.03 -2.50 16.24
C GLN A 121 1.70 -2.05 14.95
N SER A 122 2.30 -0.85 14.96
CA SER A 122 2.98 -0.30 13.80
C SER A 122 4.13 -1.19 13.33
N ALA A 123 3.98 -1.70 12.10
CA ALA A 123 4.96 -2.57 11.47
C ALA A 123 5.00 -2.34 9.94
N LEU A 124 6.19 -2.45 9.36
CA LEU A 124 6.42 -2.40 7.91
C LEU A 124 6.72 -3.79 7.35
N LEU A 125 6.14 -4.11 6.21
CA LEU A 125 6.59 -5.21 5.37
C LEU A 125 7.88 -4.81 4.67
N LEU A 126 8.96 -5.55 4.87
CA LEU A 126 10.26 -5.33 4.22
C LEU A 126 10.57 -6.51 3.31
N VAL A 127 10.94 -6.22 2.08
CA VAL A 127 11.27 -7.23 1.06
C VAL A 127 12.73 -7.12 0.63
N PRO A 128 13.33 -8.19 0.06
CA PRO A 128 14.62 -8.09 -0.61
C PRO A 128 14.62 -6.97 -1.64
N ASN A 129 15.76 -6.30 -1.81
CA ASN A 129 15.86 -5.14 -2.68
C ASN A 129 15.65 -5.54 -4.15
N PRO A 130 14.63 -4.99 -4.82
CA PRO A 130 14.45 -5.17 -6.25
C PRO A 130 15.47 -4.34 -7.04
N ASP A 131 15.67 -4.67 -8.33
CA ASP A 131 16.65 -4.00 -9.21
C ASP A 131 16.49 -2.48 -9.27
N HIS A 132 15.27 -1.98 -9.10
CA HIS A 132 14.97 -0.54 -9.15
C HIS A 132 15.12 0.17 -7.79
N ASN A 133 15.38 -0.55 -6.70
CA ASN A 133 15.74 0.00 -5.38
C ASN A 133 16.87 -0.83 -4.73
N PRO A 134 18.06 -0.90 -5.36
CA PRO A 134 19.16 -1.72 -4.86
C PRO A 134 19.73 -1.26 -3.51
N ALA A 135 19.53 0.02 -3.18
CA ALA A 135 20.00 0.59 -1.91
C ALA A 135 19.12 0.19 -0.70
N GLY A 136 17.83 -0.14 -0.94
CA GLY A 136 16.86 -0.38 0.13
C GLY A 136 16.48 0.89 0.89
N ASP A 137 15.59 0.73 1.86
CA ASP A 137 15.00 1.84 2.62
C ASP A 137 15.30 1.74 4.12
N PHE A 138 15.26 0.54 4.68
CA PHE A 138 15.36 0.30 6.13
C PHE A 138 16.14 -0.97 6.46
N GLY A 139 16.95 -0.92 7.50
CA GLY A 139 17.57 -2.11 8.11
C GLY A 139 16.61 -2.79 9.10
N LEU A 140 16.95 -4.04 9.45
CA LEU A 140 16.21 -4.83 10.42
C LEU A 140 17.19 -5.46 11.40
N ASP A 141 17.00 -5.24 12.71
CA ASP A 141 17.80 -5.90 13.73
C ASP A 141 17.25 -7.31 14.06
N ALA A 142 18.03 -8.09 14.80
CA ALA A 142 17.65 -9.45 15.23
C ALA A 142 16.38 -9.52 16.10
N ARG A 143 15.91 -8.39 16.62
CA ARG A 143 14.68 -8.28 17.41
C ARG A 143 13.49 -7.80 16.59
N GLY A 144 13.64 -7.65 15.27
CA GLY A 144 12.59 -7.15 14.40
C GLY A 144 12.35 -5.64 14.52
N ARG A 145 13.30 -4.86 15.01
CA ARG A 145 13.19 -3.40 15.05
C ARG A 145 13.80 -2.80 13.79
N ILE A 146 13.13 -1.81 13.24
CA ILE A 146 13.63 -1.08 12.09
C ILE A 146 14.81 -0.20 12.51
N THR A 147 15.83 -0.15 11.66
CA THR A 147 17.04 0.66 11.83
C THR A 147 17.39 1.39 10.54
N ALA A 148 18.24 2.42 10.64
CA ALA A 148 18.84 3.06 9.48
C ALA A 148 20.18 2.42 9.06
N ARG A 149 20.57 1.28 9.65
CA ARG A 149 21.87 0.65 9.45
C ARG A 149 21.80 -0.48 8.41
N PRO A 150 22.75 -0.58 7.50
CA PRO A 150 22.87 -1.69 6.56
C PRO A 150 23.03 -3.06 7.26
N PRO A 151 22.61 -4.17 6.62
CA PRO A 151 22.02 -4.19 5.27
C PRO A 151 20.58 -3.67 5.28
N LEU A 152 20.21 -2.90 4.24
CA LEU A 152 18.87 -2.36 4.08
C LEU A 152 18.00 -3.28 3.22
N LEU A 153 16.71 -3.28 3.50
CA LEU A 153 15.63 -3.92 2.76
C LEU A 153 14.70 -2.84 2.21
N THR A 154 13.94 -3.18 1.19
CA THR A 154 12.95 -2.28 0.58
C THR A 154 11.64 -2.33 1.34
N TYR A 155 11.02 -1.17 1.60
CA TYR A 155 9.65 -1.09 2.10
C TYR A 155 8.67 -1.58 1.03
N GLY A 156 7.98 -2.68 1.33
CA GLY A 156 7.13 -3.39 0.37
C GLY A 156 5.75 -2.73 0.11
N GLY A 157 5.50 -1.51 0.59
CA GLY A 157 4.22 -0.82 0.37
C GLY A 157 3.05 -1.39 1.17
N ILE A 158 3.32 -2.19 2.20
CA ILE A 158 2.32 -2.75 3.13
C ILE A 158 2.78 -2.48 4.56
N ALA A 159 1.88 -1.95 5.39
CA ALA A 159 2.19 -1.63 6.78
C ALA A 159 0.93 -1.69 7.66
N THR A 160 1.09 -1.99 8.94
CA THR A 160 0.17 -1.55 9.98
C THR A 160 0.70 -0.24 10.55
N LEU A 161 -0.11 0.79 10.63
CA LEU A 161 0.28 2.10 11.14
C LEU A 161 -0.70 2.57 12.20
N ASP A 162 -0.16 3.07 13.30
CA ASP A 162 -0.93 3.75 14.33
C ASP A 162 -1.19 5.20 13.88
N PRO A 163 -2.43 5.71 13.94
CA PRO A 163 -2.74 7.13 13.67
C PRO A 163 -1.87 8.10 14.46
N ALA A 164 -1.43 7.73 15.67
CA ALA A 164 -0.56 8.55 16.51
C ALA A 164 0.79 8.88 15.84
N LEU A 165 1.27 8.08 14.89
CA LEU A 165 2.49 8.38 14.12
C LEU A 165 2.37 9.64 13.28
N PHE A 166 1.15 10.07 12.99
CA PHE A 166 0.85 11.27 12.19
C PHE A 166 0.54 12.50 13.05
N ALA A 167 0.49 12.34 14.37
CA ALA A 167 0.29 13.44 15.30
C ALA A 167 1.42 14.47 15.16
N GLY A 168 1.04 15.76 15.09
CA GLY A 168 2.00 16.87 14.94
C GLY A 168 2.44 17.15 13.50
N PHE A 169 2.03 16.35 12.53
CA PHE A 169 2.23 16.66 11.11
C PHE A 169 1.04 17.47 10.57
N ALA A 170 1.32 18.65 10.02
CA ALA A 170 0.28 19.49 9.43
C ALA A 170 -0.32 18.83 8.17
N PRO A 171 -1.60 19.04 7.86
CA PRO A 171 -2.23 18.66 6.61
C PRO A 171 -1.50 19.26 5.39
N GLY A 172 -1.63 18.61 4.24
CA GLY A 172 -1.04 19.03 2.98
C GLY A 172 -0.13 17.97 2.37
N ARG A 173 0.50 18.33 1.27
CA ARG A 173 1.35 17.42 0.50
C ARG A 173 2.59 16.99 1.31
N ARG A 174 2.73 15.67 1.51
CA ARG A 174 3.79 15.13 2.38
C ARG A 174 4.16 13.70 2.01
N PRO A 175 5.47 13.40 1.78
CA PRO A 175 5.95 12.04 1.61
C PRO A 175 5.89 11.25 2.93
N LEU A 176 5.77 9.92 2.84
CA LEU A 176 5.69 9.04 4.02
C LEU A 176 7.04 8.87 4.73
N LYS A 177 8.15 8.88 4.00
CA LYS A 177 9.49 8.58 4.53
C LYS A 177 9.84 9.39 5.78
N PRO A 178 9.66 10.74 5.84
CA PRO A 178 9.96 11.50 7.06
C PRO A 178 9.15 11.10 8.28
N VAL A 179 7.88 10.66 8.10
CA VAL A 179 7.04 10.16 9.20
C VAL A 179 7.59 8.84 9.71
N LEU A 180 7.96 7.92 8.80
CA LEU A 180 8.56 6.65 9.17
C LEU A 180 9.91 6.83 9.83
N ASP A 181 10.76 7.75 9.35
CA ASP A 181 12.07 8.04 9.96
C ASP A 181 11.91 8.57 11.40
N ALA A 182 10.94 9.43 11.65
CA ALA A 182 10.62 9.89 13.00
C ALA A 182 10.14 8.74 13.90
N ALA A 183 9.29 7.84 13.37
CA ALA A 183 8.82 6.66 14.09
C ALA A 183 9.95 5.66 14.39
N VAL A 184 10.90 5.49 13.47
CA VAL A 184 12.12 4.68 13.68
C VAL A 184 12.98 5.28 14.77
N ALA A 185 13.22 6.60 14.74
CA ALA A 185 13.99 7.29 15.76
C ALA A 185 13.37 7.18 17.17
N ALA A 186 12.04 7.15 17.24
CA ALA A 186 11.27 6.94 18.47
C ALA A 186 11.17 5.47 18.91
N GLY A 187 11.68 4.52 18.10
CA GLY A 187 11.54 3.07 18.39
C GLY A 187 10.11 2.56 18.28
N ALA A 188 9.22 3.30 17.62
CA ALA A 188 7.78 3.02 17.52
C ALA A 188 7.40 2.14 16.33
N LEU A 189 8.38 1.60 15.57
CA LEU A 189 8.13 0.89 14.33
C LEU A 189 8.91 -0.43 14.27
N ARG A 190 8.19 -1.50 13.97
CA ARG A 190 8.76 -2.82 13.74
C ARG A 190 8.86 -3.12 12.24
N GLY A 191 9.72 -4.07 11.87
CA GLY A 191 9.83 -4.58 10.51
C GLY A 191 9.57 -6.08 10.48
N VAL A 192 8.95 -6.53 9.41
CA VAL A 192 8.76 -7.96 9.11
C VAL A 192 9.37 -8.23 7.76
N ARG A 193 10.41 -9.07 7.73
CA ARG A 193 11.01 -9.53 6.48
C ARG A 193 10.08 -10.52 5.79
N TYR A 194 9.81 -10.28 4.52
CA TYR A 194 8.93 -11.08 3.70
C TYR A 194 9.65 -11.56 2.45
N GLU A 195 9.63 -12.86 2.21
CA GLU A 195 10.31 -13.51 1.07
C GLU A 195 9.33 -14.24 0.14
N GLY A 196 8.03 -14.05 0.33
CA GLY A 196 7.01 -14.57 -0.56
C GLY A 196 6.90 -13.78 -1.86
N LEU A 197 5.85 -14.04 -2.62
CA LEU A 197 5.59 -13.30 -3.85
C LEU A 197 5.32 -11.84 -3.53
N TRP A 198 6.15 -10.98 -4.10
CA TRP A 198 5.97 -9.53 -4.06
C TRP A 198 6.48 -8.90 -5.36
N ALA A 199 5.68 -8.00 -5.92
CA ALA A 199 6.06 -7.14 -7.03
C ALA A 199 5.32 -5.80 -6.92
N ASP A 200 5.99 -4.70 -7.20
CA ASP A 200 5.36 -3.41 -7.39
C ASP A 200 5.16 -3.15 -8.90
N VAL A 201 3.97 -2.76 -9.27
CA VAL A 201 3.59 -2.49 -10.66
C VAL A 201 3.83 -1.01 -10.97
N GLY A 202 5.09 -0.63 -11.11
CA GLY A 202 5.47 0.76 -11.36
C GLY A 202 5.78 1.09 -12.82
N THR A 203 5.96 0.09 -13.70
CA THR A 203 6.21 0.23 -15.14
C THR A 203 5.47 -0.86 -15.92
N PRO A 204 5.29 -0.72 -17.27
CA PRO A 204 4.69 -1.76 -18.11
C PRO A 204 5.41 -3.11 -18.01
N GLU A 205 6.74 -3.12 -17.94
CA GLU A 205 7.54 -4.34 -17.83
C GLU A 205 7.28 -5.04 -16.49
N ARG A 206 7.17 -4.26 -15.39
CA ARG A 206 6.85 -4.82 -14.07
C ARG A 206 5.41 -5.34 -13.99
N LEU A 207 4.47 -4.74 -14.72
CA LEU A 207 3.12 -5.29 -14.88
C LEU A 207 3.14 -6.63 -15.61
N ALA A 208 3.89 -6.74 -16.71
CA ALA A 208 4.03 -8.00 -17.44
C ALA A 208 4.62 -9.10 -16.54
N ARG A 209 5.70 -8.79 -15.84
CA ARG A 209 6.32 -9.72 -14.88
C ARG A 209 5.36 -10.14 -13.75
N ALA A 210 4.57 -9.22 -13.21
CA ALA A 210 3.58 -9.55 -12.17
C ALA A 210 2.50 -10.51 -12.70
N ARG A 211 2.06 -10.36 -13.96
CA ARG A 211 1.15 -11.30 -14.63
C ARG A 211 1.74 -12.69 -14.77
N GLU A 212 3.00 -12.79 -15.22
CA GLU A 212 3.73 -14.07 -15.32
C GLU A 212 3.86 -14.76 -13.96
N MET A 213 4.24 -14.02 -12.92
CA MET A 213 4.36 -14.56 -11.56
C MET A 213 3.03 -15.11 -11.02
N LEU A 214 1.90 -14.49 -11.37
CA LEU A 214 0.58 -14.96 -10.96
C LEU A 214 0.14 -16.18 -11.79
N ALA A 215 0.40 -16.20 -13.10
CA ALA A 215 0.07 -17.33 -13.96
C ALA A 215 0.79 -18.60 -13.52
N ALA A 216 2.09 -18.53 -13.21
CA ALA A 216 2.90 -19.65 -12.73
C ALA A 216 2.42 -20.25 -11.38
N ARG A 217 1.53 -19.59 -10.66
CA ARG A 217 0.97 -20.09 -9.39
C ARG A 217 -0.47 -20.57 -9.51
N ALA A 218 -1.10 -20.39 -10.66
CA ALA A 218 -2.44 -20.88 -10.93
C ALA A 218 -2.42 -22.30 -11.54
N GLU A 219 -1.22 -22.76 -11.98
CA GLU A 219 -0.92 -24.11 -12.43
C GLU A 219 -0.51 -25.00 -11.24
#